data_aba3e0a646e1fafc00f8b56f684fe1dd
#
_entry.id   aba3e0a646e1fafc00f8b56f684fe1dd
#
_cell.length_a   1.000
_cell.length_b   1.000
_cell.length_c   1.000
_cell.angle_alpha   90.00
_cell.angle_beta   90.00
_cell.angle_gamma   90.00
#
_symmetry.space_group_name_H-M   'P 1'
#
loop_
_entity.id
_entity.type
_entity.pdbx_description
1 polymer ?
#
loop_
_entity_poly.entity_id
_entity_poly.type
_entity_poly.pdbx_seq_one_letter_code
_entity_poly.pdbx_strand_id
1 'polypeptide(L)'
;MVWFFKSEDWKVLAGIAVLFTIPFIALMVWHTKLFARKCYAEALANLCKNELNGLDYNFSAFDGAPEKSSAEHSFSLDLDLFGNHSLFQSVNRTVTFMGKEKLAGWFMQPLTDKAMILRRQEAIRELESFTQLRQHFYVTGILHPGNKDDQQLISLLSKAAPCLINNKIW
;
A
#
# COMPACT_ATOMS: atom_id res chain seq x y z
N MET A 1 30.03 -49.15 -22.93
CA MET A 1 28.89 -49.87 -22.34
C MET A 1 27.68 -48.98 -22.44
N VAL A 2 26.92 -49.09 -23.54
CA VAL A 2 25.76 -48.23 -23.82
C VAL A 2 24.54 -48.93 -23.30
N TRP A 3 23.94 -48.43 -22.21
CA TRP A 3 22.66 -48.92 -21.69
C TRP A 3 21.57 -48.53 -22.70
N PHE A 4 21.06 -49.53 -23.45
CA PHE A 4 19.83 -49.39 -24.20
C PHE A 4 18.67 -49.27 -23.23
N PHE A 5 18.20 -48.05 -23.00
CA PHE A 5 16.92 -47.83 -22.33
C PHE A 5 15.82 -48.43 -23.21
N LYS A 6 15.18 -49.49 -22.70
CA LYS A 6 14.05 -50.14 -23.35
C LYS A 6 12.91 -49.13 -23.42
N SER A 7 12.21 -49.09 -24.55
CA SER A 7 11.20 -48.03 -24.87
C SER A 7 10.00 -47.94 -23.88
N GLU A 8 9.94 -48.77 -22.85
CA GLU A 8 8.93 -48.71 -21.80
C GLU A 8 9.42 -48.08 -20.51
N ASP A 9 10.72 -47.98 -20.26
CA ASP A 9 11.29 -47.45 -19.02
C ASP A 9 11.02 -45.94 -18.84
N TRP A 10 10.86 -45.17 -19.93
CA TRP A 10 10.56 -43.77 -19.88
C TRP A 10 9.16 -43.47 -19.32
N LYS A 11 8.18 -44.38 -19.53
CA LYS A 11 6.82 -44.23 -19.01
C LYS A 11 6.81 -44.35 -17.48
N VAL A 12 7.62 -45.28 -16.94
CA VAL A 12 7.79 -45.46 -15.52
C VAL A 12 8.48 -44.26 -14.89
N LEU A 13 9.55 -43.74 -15.54
CA LEU A 13 10.23 -42.54 -15.09
C LEU A 13 9.33 -41.31 -15.16
N ALA A 14 8.53 -41.16 -16.22
CA ALA A 14 7.55 -40.08 -16.32
C ALA A 14 6.47 -40.18 -15.22
N GLY A 15 5.99 -41.38 -14.94
CA GLY A 15 5.03 -41.62 -13.84
C GLY A 15 5.60 -41.24 -12.47
N ILE A 16 6.84 -41.62 -12.19
CA ILE A 16 7.55 -41.24 -10.96
C ILE A 16 7.74 -39.72 -10.90
N ALA A 17 8.17 -39.10 -11.98
CA ALA A 17 8.35 -37.64 -12.06
C ALA A 17 7.03 -36.90 -11.75
N VAL A 18 5.92 -37.31 -12.33
CA VAL A 18 4.60 -36.73 -12.09
C VAL A 18 4.16 -36.93 -10.63
N LEU A 19 4.42 -38.11 -10.07
CA LEU A 19 4.07 -38.43 -8.67
C LEU A 19 4.78 -37.50 -7.67
N PHE A 20 6.00 -37.06 -7.95
CA PHE A 20 6.74 -36.14 -7.08
C PHE A 20 6.50 -34.67 -7.40
N THR A 21 6.26 -34.31 -8.67
CA THR A 21 6.07 -32.91 -9.05
C THR A 21 4.73 -32.36 -8.57
N ILE A 22 3.64 -33.14 -8.59
CA ILE A 22 2.33 -32.68 -8.15
C ILE A 22 2.34 -32.28 -6.66
N PRO A 23 2.77 -33.14 -5.70
CA PRO A 23 2.82 -32.73 -4.29
C PRO A 23 3.83 -31.61 -4.04
N PHE A 24 4.92 -31.54 -4.78
CA PHE A 24 5.89 -30.45 -4.68
C PHE A 24 5.26 -29.12 -5.06
N ILE A 25 4.55 -29.04 -6.20
CA ILE A 25 3.85 -27.82 -6.61
C ILE A 25 2.75 -27.46 -5.59
N ALA A 26 1.98 -28.43 -5.11
CA ALA A 26 0.95 -28.20 -4.10
C ALA A 26 1.54 -27.63 -2.80
N LEU A 27 2.68 -28.19 -2.34
CA LEU A 27 3.38 -27.71 -1.16
C LEU A 27 3.93 -26.29 -1.37
N MET A 28 4.49 -26.00 -2.53
CA MET A 28 4.99 -24.67 -2.89
C MET A 28 3.87 -23.62 -2.87
N VAL A 29 2.72 -23.93 -3.49
CA VAL A 29 1.55 -23.04 -3.48
C VAL A 29 1.01 -22.85 -2.05
N TRP A 30 0.99 -23.88 -1.26
CA TRP A 30 0.56 -23.79 0.14
C TRP A 30 1.52 -22.94 0.96
N HIS A 31 2.82 -23.17 0.82
CA HIS A 31 3.86 -22.37 1.48
C HIS A 31 3.75 -20.89 1.14
N THR A 32 3.58 -20.54 -0.15
CA THR A 32 3.43 -19.12 -0.55
C THR A 32 2.20 -18.48 0.06
N LYS A 33 1.07 -19.20 0.16
CA LYS A 33 -0.15 -18.71 0.82
C LYS A 33 0.05 -18.49 2.32
N LEU A 34 0.74 -19.41 3.00
CA LEU A 34 1.06 -19.26 4.42
C LEU A 34 2.00 -18.10 4.67
N PHE A 35 3.01 -17.95 3.82
CA PHE A 35 3.94 -16.83 3.91
C PHE A 35 3.25 -15.48 3.72
N ALA A 36 2.35 -15.37 2.72
CA ALA A 36 1.57 -14.15 2.51
C ALA A 36 0.67 -13.82 3.72
N ARG A 37 0.03 -14.81 4.33
CA ARG A 37 -0.77 -14.62 5.55
C ARG A 37 0.09 -14.17 6.72
N LYS A 38 1.28 -14.73 6.87
CA LYS A 38 2.25 -14.34 7.89
C LYS A 38 2.66 -12.87 7.72
N CYS A 39 3.09 -12.47 6.52
CA CYS A 39 3.47 -11.10 6.22
C CYS A 39 2.32 -10.11 6.51
N TYR A 40 1.09 -10.48 6.15
CA TYR A 40 -0.09 -9.66 6.45
C TYR A 40 -0.32 -9.50 7.96
N ALA A 41 -0.24 -10.59 8.72
CA ALA A 41 -0.43 -10.56 10.16
C ALA A 41 0.67 -9.76 10.87
N GLU A 42 1.92 -9.88 10.43
CA GLU A 42 3.05 -9.11 10.96
C GLU A 42 2.90 -7.61 10.65
N ALA A 43 2.50 -7.26 9.43
CA ALA A 43 2.27 -5.86 9.06
C ALA A 43 1.10 -5.25 9.86
N LEU A 44 0.02 -6.01 10.09
CA LEU A 44 -1.10 -5.58 10.91
C LEU A 44 -0.69 -5.39 12.39
N ALA A 45 0.09 -6.33 12.93
CA ALA A 45 0.61 -6.22 14.30
C ALA A 45 1.52 -5.00 14.47
N ASN A 46 2.39 -4.74 13.49
CA ASN A 46 3.24 -3.55 13.49
C ASN A 46 2.43 -2.26 13.38
N LEU A 47 1.37 -2.21 12.56
CA LEU A 47 0.45 -1.09 12.53
C LEU A 47 -0.14 -0.82 13.91
N CYS A 48 -0.72 -1.84 14.55
CA CYS A 48 -1.32 -1.68 15.88
C CYS A 48 -0.30 -1.21 16.92
N LYS A 49 0.93 -1.75 16.90
CA LYS A 49 2.02 -1.32 17.78
C LYS A 49 2.39 0.13 17.57
N ASN A 50 2.50 0.57 16.30
CA ASN A 50 2.83 1.96 15.98
C ASN A 50 1.71 2.92 16.40
N GLU A 51 0.45 2.51 16.26
CA GLU A 51 -0.68 3.32 16.75
C GLU A 51 -0.69 3.41 18.30
N LEU A 52 -0.37 2.33 19.01
CA LEU A 52 -0.21 2.37 20.47
C LEU A 52 0.92 3.33 20.88
N ASN A 53 2.07 3.27 20.21
CA ASN A 53 3.15 4.24 20.45
C ASN A 53 2.69 5.68 20.17
N GLY A 54 1.86 5.87 19.14
CA GLY A 54 1.27 7.17 18.81
C GLY A 54 0.36 7.72 19.93
N LEU A 55 -0.32 6.87 20.70
CA LEU A 55 -1.09 7.29 21.88
C LEU A 55 -0.17 7.82 23.00
N ASP A 56 1.07 7.35 23.05
CA ASP A 56 2.11 7.85 23.96
C ASP A 56 2.91 9.03 23.34
N TYR A 57 2.36 9.69 22.33
CA TYR A 57 2.99 10.77 21.55
C TYR A 57 4.31 10.39 20.87
N ASN A 58 4.60 9.12 20.69
CA ASN A 58 5.74 8.65 19.95
C ASN A 58 5.37 8.34 18.49
N PHE A 59 5.58 9.30 17.61
CA PHE A 59 5.28 9.22 16.18
C PHE A 59 6.49 8.83 15.31
N SER A 60 7.59 8.40 15.89
CA SER A 60 8.84 8.10 15.18
C SER A 60 8.73 7.05 14.07
N ALA A 61 7.72 6.18 14.15
CA ALA A 61 7.44 5.16 13.13
C ALA A 61 6.77 5.73 11.86
N PHE A 62 6.28 6.97 11.92
CA PHE A 62 5.57 7.60 10.81
C PHE A 62 6.45 8.64 10.12
N ASP A 63 6.28 8.77 8.80
CA ASP A 63 7.04 9.72 8.00
C ASP A 63 6.52 11.15 8.22
N GLY A 64 7.42 12.04 8.64
CA GLY A 64 7.14 13.47 8.85
C GLY A 64 7.30 14.35 7.60
N ALA A 65 7.68 13.78 6.46
CA ALA A 65 7.92 14.50 5.20
C ALA A 65 8.90 15.69 5.34
N PRO A 66 10.12 15.50 5.86
CA PRO A 66 11.06 16.59 6.07
C PRO A 66 11.44 17.33 4.77
N GLU A 67 11.34 16.64 3.63
CA GLU A 67 11.58 17.22 2.29
C GLU A 67 10.53 18.28 1.89
N LYS A 68 9.42 18.36 2.60
CA LYS A 68 8.35 19.37 2.40
C LYS A 68 8.54 20.62 3.27
N SER A 69 9.48 20.59 4.21
CA SER A 69 9.82 21.75 5.00
C SER A 69 10.56 22.75 4.14
N SER A 70 9.89 23.84 3.77
CA SER A 70 10.44 24.89 2.92
C SER A 70 10.25 26.26 3.57
N ALA A 71 11.32 27.07 3.54
CA ALA A 71 11.27 28.46 3.99
C ALA A 71 10.43 29.35 3.07
N GLU A 72 10.10 28.89 1.86
CA GLU A 72 9.24 29.63 0.93
C GLU A 72 7.77 29.62 1.36
N HIS A 73 7.37 28.68 2.23
CA HIS A 73 6.02 28.59 2.73
C HIS A 73 5.87 29.38 4.03
N SER A 74 5.07 30.45 4.01
CA SER A 74 5.02 31.49 5.05
C SER A 74 4.69 31.00 6.47
N PHE A 75 4.08 29.81 6.62
CA PHE A 75 3.67 29.31 7.93
C PHE A 75 4.13 27.87 8.22
N SER A 76 4.75 27.19 7.27
CA SER A 76 5.11 25.75 7.44
C SER A 76 6.19 25.54 8.49
N LEU A 77 7.12 26.48 8.63
CA LEU A 77 8.18 26.48 9.64
C LEU A 77 7.65 26.94 11.01
N ASP A 78 6.85 28.00 11.03
CA ASP A 78 6.35 28.59 12.28
C ASP A 78 5.40 27.62 13.04
N LEU A 79 4.71 26.75 12.29
CA LEU A 79 3.78 25.76 12.85
C LEU A 79 4.35 24.34 12.93
N ASP A 80 5.64 24.13 12.66
CA ASP A 80 6.28 22.80 12.62
C ASP A 80 5.43 21.78 11.86
N LEU A 81 4.96 22.18 10.65
CA LEU A 81 4.04 21.33 9.90
C LEU A 81 4.69 20.04 9.40
N PHE A 82 5.98 20.07 9.04
CA PHE A 82 6.72 18.95 8.46
C PHE A 82 8.03 18.70 9.20
N GLY A 83 8.48 17.46 9.20
CA GLY A 83 9.70 17.03 9.87
C GLY A 83 9.43 16.11 11.06
N ASN A 84 10.45 15.96 11.90
CA ASN A 84 10.33 15.14 13.11
C ASN A 84 9.48 15.88 14.16
N HIS A 85 8.62 15.13 14.84
CA HIS A 85 7.67 15.65 15.84
C HIS A 85 6.66 16.67 15.30
N SER A 86 6.49 16.71 13.97
CA SER A 86 5.58 17.64 13.30
C SER A 86 4.12 17.21 13.36
N LEU A 87 3.24 18.17 13.07
CA LEU A 87 1.82 17.89 12.94
C LEU A 87 1.54 16.87 11.80
N PHE A 88 2.26 16.99 10.68
CA PHE A 88 2.15 16.03 9.58
C PHE A 88 2.51 14.61 10.04
N GLN A 89 3.60 14.43 10.76
CA GLN A 89 4.03 13.14 11.28
C GLN A 89 2.98 12.48 12.18
N SER A 90 2.32 13.28 13.01
CA SER A 90 1.26 12.77 13.91
C SER A 90 0.02 12.26 13.17
N VAL A 91 -0.30 12.85 12.02
CA VAL A 91 -1.49 12.54 11.22
C VAL A 91 -1.21 11.56 10.08
N ASN A 92 0.03 11.54 9.58
CA ASN A 92 0.38 10.79 8.38
C ASN A 92 0.23 9.28 8.55
N ARG A 93 -0.73 8.70 7.83
CA ARG A 93 -0.95 7.25 7.71
C ARG A 93 -0.97 6.85 6.24
N THR A 94 -0.36 7.65 5.38
CA THR A 94 -0.31 7.37 3.95
C THR A 94 0.71 6.26 3.66
N VAL A 95 0.36 5.37 2.75
CA VAL A 95 1.20 4.23 2.33
C VAL A 95 1.64 4.34 0.87
N THR A 96 1.11 5.33 0.15
CA THR A 96 1.46 5.57 -1.24
C THR A 96 2.09 6.95 -1.41
N PHE A 97 2.99 7.08 -2.39
CA PHE A 97 3.59 8.36 -2.72
C PHE A 97 2.54 9.44 -3.02
N MET A 98 1.54 9.11 -3.86
CA MET A 98 0.48 10.07 -4.20
C MET A 98 -0.39 10.47 -3.00
N GLY A 99 -0.66 9.51 -2.09
CA GLY A 99 -1.37 9.80 -0.84
C GLY A 99 -0.61 10.79 0.03
N LYS A 100 0.70 10.60 0.18
CA LYS A 100 1.59 11.51 0.91
C LYS A 100 1.60 12.92 0.29
N GLU A 101 1.79 13.01 -1.04
CA GLU A 101 1.75 14.29 -1.76
C GLU A 101 0.40 15.00 -1.58
N LYS A 102 -0.70 14.27 -1.67
CA LYS A 102 -2.05 14.82 -1.50
C LYS A 102 -2.28 15.32 -0.09
N LEU A 103 -1.87 14.55 0.92
CA LEU A 103 -1.98 14.95 2.31
C LEU A 103 -1.12 16.18 2.60
N ALA A 104 0.13 16.21 2.16
CA ALA A 104 1.01 17.37 2.29
C ALA A 104 0.41 18.61 1.64
N GLY A 105 -0.15 18.47 0.44
CA GLY A 105 -0.85 19.55 -0.24
C GLY A 105 -2.04 20.12 0.57
N TRP A 106 -2.74 19.28 1.33
CA TRP A 106 -3.84 19.75 2.20
C TRP A 106 -3.34 20.56 3.40
N PHE A 107 -2.14 20.27 3.90
CA PHE A 107 -1.51 21.08 4.94
C PHE A 107 -0.99 22.41 4.42
N MET A 108 -0.41 22.40 3.22
CA MET A 108 0.13 23.62 2.59
C MET A 108 -0.97 24.55 2.05
N GLN A 109 -2.08 23.99 1.58
CA GLN A 109 -3.19 24.73 0.98
C GLN A 109 -4.51 24.37 1.68
N PRO A 110 -4.79 24.97 2.84
CA PRO A 110 -6.02 24.72 3.58
C PRO A 110 -7.25 25.15 2.78
N LEU A 111 -8.33 24.39 2.90
CA LEU A 111 -9.61 24.72 2.28
C LEU A 111 -10.23 25.94 2.94
N THR A 112 -10.72 26.87 2.13
CA THR A 112 -11.46 28.05 2.55
C THR A 112 -12.97 27.94 2.29
N ASP A 113 -13.37 27.07 1.35
CA ASP A 113 -14.79 26.82 1.03
C ASP A 113 -15.46 25.95 2.09
N LYS A 114 -16.46 26.49 2.75
CA LYS A 114 -17.25 25.80 3.78
C LYS A 114 -17.90 24.50 3.27
N ALA A 115 -18.43 24.49 2.07
CA ALA A 115 -19.10 23.30 1.53
C ALA A 115 -18.11 22.16 1.34
N MET A 116 -16.91 22.46 0.85
CA MET A 116 -15.83 21.46 0.70
C MET A 116 -15.30 20.96 2.03
N ILE A 117 -15.20 21.84 3.02
CA ILE A 117 -14.78 21.44 4.39
C ILE A 117 -15.80 20.45 4.98
N LEU A 118 -17.09 20.77 4.91
CA LEU A 118 -18.15 19.92 5.47
C LEU A 118 -18.18 18.54 4.78
N ARG A 119 -18.07 18.50 3.44
CA ARG A 119 -18.00 17.23 2.69
C ARG A 119 -16.80 16.38 3.12
N ARG A 120 -15.63 17.01 3.33
CA ARG A 120 -14.45 16.28 3.81
C ARG A 120 -14.63 15.74 5.21
N GLN A 121 -15.22 16.51 6.12
CA GLN A 121 -15.52 16.07 7.48
C GLN A 121 -16.52 14.91 7.50
N GLU A 122 -17.54 14.95 6.63
CA GLU A 122 -18.51 13.86 6.48
C GLU A 122 -17.82 12.58 5.98
N ALA A 123 -17.00 12.66 4.96
CA ALA A 123 -16.23 11.52 4.44
C ALA A 123 -15.30 10.92 5.50
N ILE A 124 -14.63 11.75 6.31
CA ILE A 124 -13.78 11.27 7.41
C ILE A 124 -14.62 10.53 8.46
N ARG A 125 -15.78 11.08 8.84
CA ARG A 125 -16.69 10.47 9.80
C ARG A 125 -17.26 9.14 9.30
N GLU A 126 -17.59 9.05 8.02
CA GLU A 126 -18.01 7.78 7.40
C GLU A 126 -16.90 6.73 7.48
N LEU A 127 -15.65 7.09 7.09
CA LEU A 127 -14.51 6.19 7.12
C LEU A 127 -14.07 5.81 8.56
N GLU A 128 -14.39 6.59 9.55
CA GLU A 128 -14.06 6.31 10.96
C GLU A 128 -14.64 4.97 11.40
N SER A 129 -15.88 4.67 11.02
CA SER A 129 -16.58 3.43 11.37
C SER A 129 -15.98 2.18 10.70
N PHE A 130 -15.29 2.31 9.57
CA PHE A 130 -14.74 1.21 8.80
C PHE A 130 -13.30 0.84 9.18
N THR A 131 -13.07 0.50 10.45
CA THR A 131 -11.72 0.19 10.97
C THR A 131 -11.03 -0.94 10.21
N GLN A 132 -11.74 -2.04 9.93
CA GLN A 132 -11.17 -3.17 9.19
C GLN A 132 -10.75 -2.79 7.77
N LEU A 133 -11.56 -1.97 7.08
CA LEU A 133 -11.25 -1.48 5.74
C LEU A 133 -9.98 -0.62 5.75
N ARG A 134 -9.87 0.31 6.71
CA ARG A 134 -8.70 1.18 6.86
C ARG A 134 -7.42 0.37 7.14
N GLN A 135 -7.50 -0.60 8.05
CA GLN A 135 -6.39 -1.49 8.37
C GLN A 135 -5.97 -2.33 7.16
N HIS A 136 -6.94 -2.91 6.46
CA HIS A 136 -6.68 -3.70 5.26
C HIS A 136 -6.03 -2.86 4.16
N PHE A 137 -6.54 -1.66 3.92
CA PHE A 137 -5.97 -0.72 2.95
C PHE A 137 -4.53 -0.35 3.29
N TYR A 138 -4.26 -0.01 4.56
CA TYR A 138 -2.93 0.34 5.04
C TYR A 138 -1.95 -0.83 4.88
N VAL A 139 -2.31 -2.01 5.36
CA VAL A 139 -1.46 -3.21 5.29
C VAL A 139 -1.18 -3.60 3.84
N THR A 140 -2.19 -3.56 2.99
CA THR A 140 -2.03 -3.86 1.56
C THR A 140 -1.07 -2.86 0.89
N GLY A 141 -1.19 -1.58 1.22
CA GLY A 141 -0.30 -0.54 0.71
C GLY A 141 1.15 -0.71 1.16
N ILE A 142 1.40 -1.15 2.40
CA ILE A 142 2.76 -1.46 2.88
C ILE A 142 3.34 -2.69 2.18
N LEU A 143 2.55 -3.74 1.99
CA LEU A 143 3.00 -4.97 1.36
C LEU A 143 3.24 -4.79 -0.15
N HIS A 144 2.57 -3.82 -0.76
CA HIS A 144 2.68 -3.47 -2.18
C HIS A 144 2.93 -1.98 -2.36
N PRO A 145 4.10 -1.47 -1.93
CA PRO A 145 4.41 -0.06 -2.07
C PRO A 145 4.45 0.33 -3.54
N GLY A 146 3.62 1.30 -3.91
CA GLY A 146 3.64 1.92 -5.22
C GLY A 146 4.93 2.71 -5.44
N ASN A 147 5.39 2.80 -6.69
CA ASN A 147 6.57 3.55 -7.08
C ASN A 147 6.19 4.97 -7.55
N LYS A 148 7.17 5.89 -7.59
CA LYS A 148 6.98 7.23 -8.20
C LYS A 148 6.55 7.14 -9.67
N ASP A 149 6.99 6.11 -10.37
CA ASP A 149 6.65 5.86 -11.78
C ASP A 149 5.15 5.54 -11.98
N ASP A 150 4.46 5.05 -10.94
CA ASP A 150 3.01 4.82 -10.97
C ASP A 150 2.24 6.13 -11.23
N GLN A 151 2.79 7.27 -10.82
CA GLN A 151 2.22 8.58 -11.11
C GLN A 151 2.19 8.88 -12.61
N GLN A 152 3.24 8.51 -13.32
CA GLN A 152 3.28 8.66 -14.79
C GLN A 152 2.29 7.70 -15.46
N LEU A 153 2.22 6.46 -15.00
CA LEU A 153 1.25 5.48 -15.50
C LEU A 153 -0.18 5.94 -15.28
N ILE A 154 -0.52 6.43 -14.08
CA ILE A 154 -1.86 6.96 -13.78
C ILE A 154 -2.16 8.18 -14.65
N SER A 155 -1.20 9.08 -14.87
CA SER A 155 -1.37 10.23 -15.74
C SER A 155 -1.60 9.85 -17.21
N LEU A 156 -0.92 8.81 -17.69
CA LEU A 156 -1.11 8.25 -19.03
C LEU A 156 -2.46 7.55 -19.14
N LEU A 157 -2.84 6.75 -18.16
CA LEU A 157 -4.14 6.07 -18.11
C LEU A 157 -5.30 7.07 -18.02
N SER A 158 -5.17 8.14 -17.25
CA SER A 158 -6.20 9.18 -17.16
C SER A 158 -6.38 9.95 -18.48
N LYS A 159 -5.31 10.13 -19.24
CA LYS A 159 -5.38 10.70 -20.60
C LYS A 159 -5.98 9.71 -21.61
N ALA A 160 -5.77 8.41 -21.42
CA ALA A 160 -6.32 7.36 -22.27
C ALA A 160 -7.77 6.97 -21.88
N ALA A 161 -8.17 7.20 -20.64
CA ALA A 161 -9.49 6.85 -20.11
C ALA A 161 -10.69 7.43 -20.89
N PRO A 162 -10.65 8.66 -21.46
CA PRO A 162 -11.75 9.13 -22.30
C PRO A 162 -12.01 8.24 -23.51
N CYS A 163 -10.99 7.54 -24.00
CA CYS A 163 -11.12 6.63 -25.14
C CYS A 163 -11.72 5.26 -24.74
N LEU A 164 -11.59 4.85 -23.48
CA LEU A 164 -12.08 3.56 -22.99
C LEU A 164 -13.49 3.64 -22.37
N ILE A 165 -13.85 4.78 -21.81
CA ILE A 165 -15.14 4.98 -21.12
C ILE A 165 -16.26 5.29 -22.14
N ASN A 166 -15.94 5.67 -23.39
CA ASN A 166 -16.93 5.96 -24.41
C ASN A 166 -17.50 4.71 -25.11
N ASN A 167 -17.02 3.51 -24.77
CA ASN A 167 -17.68 2.26 -25.15
C ASN A 167 -18.61 1.84 -24.02
N LYS A 168 -19.90 2.17 -24.21
CA LYS A 168 -21.05 1.68 -23.46
C LYS A 168 -20.88 0.20 -23.12
N ILE A 169 -20.68 -0.11 -21.84
CA ILE A 169 -21.03 -1.40 -21.28
C ILE A 169 -22.20 -1.12 -20.35
N TRP A 170 -23.39 -1.50 -20.85
CA TRP A 170 -24.61 -1.66 -20.09
C TRP A 170 -24.57 -2.99 -19.39
#